data_e080f6a6ad633eac64968323bbe24b7c
#
_entry.id   e080f6a6ad633eac64968323bbe24b7c
#
_cell.length_a   1.000
_cell.length_b   1.000
_cell.length_c   1.000
_cell.angle_alpha   90.00
_cell.angle_beta   90.00
_cell.angle_gamma   90.00
#
_symmetry.space_group_name_H-M   'P 1'
#
loop_
_entity.id
_entity.type
_entity.pdbx_description
1 polymer ?
#
loop_
_entity_poly.entity_id
_entity_poly.type
_entity_poly.pdbx_seq_one_letter_code
_entity_poly.pdbx_strand_id
1 'polypeptide(L)'
;MDGNEVNQGIAVYGNKGSTDQHAYIQQLRDGVPNFFATFIQVHEERTGELFHVEHESVTSGDYLSGFFQGTRRALYEGGRESITITVNDVSPFTVGVLIALYERAVGFYASLVNINAYHQPGVEAGKKAAQRVIELQMDLFECLMRRDGHPLCVDDLAMEMQAVVEIETIYQICEHLSANGRLAKIDGEGRFGSQYTFPQSDSDEFPIS
;
A
#
# COMPACT_ATOMS: atom_id res chain seq x y z
N MET A 1 -3.13 -4.12 -30.30
CA MET A 1 -4.16 -3.87 -29.28
C MET A 1 -5.47 -3.73 -30.02
N ASP A 2 -6.31 -4.71 -29.83
CA ASP A 2 -7.51 -4.98 -30.62
C ASP A 2 -8.81 -4.51 -29.94
N GLY A 3 -8.70 -3.86 -28.77
CA GLY A 3 -9.81 -3.35 -27.97
C GLY A 3 -10.50 -4.41 -27.11
N ASN A 4 -10.03 -5.64 -27.12
CA ASN A 4 -10.57 -6.68 -26.25
C ASN A 4 -10.12 -6.47 -24.80
N GLU A 5 -11.00 -6.80 -23.85
CA GLU A 5 -10.68 -6.79 -22.43
C GLU A 5 -9.78 -7.98 -22.09
N VAL A 6 -8.66 -7.71 -21.42
CA VAL A 6 -7.70 -8.74 -21.02
C VAL A 6 -7.60 -8.73 -19.50
N ASN A 7 -8.27 -9.68 -18.86
CA ASN A 7 -8.21 -9.89 -17.41
C ASN A 7 -6.97 -10.71 -17.03
N GLN A 8 -5.80 -10.14 -17.26
CA GLN A 8 -4.50 -10.71 -16.96
C GLN A 8 -3.77 -9.83 -15.96
N GLY A 9 -2.93 -10.44 -15.15
CA GLY A 9 -2.09 -9.73 -14.21
C GLY A 9 -1.40 -10.70 -13.26
N ILE A 10 -0.18 -10.35 -12.85
CA ILE A 10 0.57 -11.08 -11.85
C ILE A 10 0.57 -10.24 -10.59
N ALA A 11 0.08 -10.79 -9.47
CA ALA A 11 0.26 -10.17 -8.18
C ALA A 11 1.73 -10.38 -7.74
N VAL A 12 2.43 -9.29 -7.47
CA VAL A 12 3.83 -9.31 -7.05
C VAL A 12 3.91 -8.92 -5.59
N TYR A 13 4.51 -9.79 -4.78
CA TYR A 13 4.78 -9.54 -3.37
C TYR A 13 6.28 -9.55 -3.16
N GLY A 14 6.79 -8.60 -2.38
CA GLY A 14 8.18 -8.52 -2.02
C GLY A 14 8.37 -8.65 -0.52
N ASN A 15 9.49 -9.26 -0.11
CA ASN A 15 9.88 -9.30 1.28
C ASN A 15 11.41 -9.26 1.41
N LYS A 16 11.83 -9.07 2.64
CA LYS A 16 13.24 -9.12 3.00
C LYS A 16 13.57 -10.48 3.60
N GLY A 17 14.43 -11.22 2.90
CA GLY A 17 14.94 -12.50 3.36
C GLY A 17 15.61 -12.41 4.70
N SER A 18 15.41 -13.37 5.45
CA SER A 18 15.26 -13.90 6.78
C SER A 18 14.36 -13.09 7.73
N THR A 19 14.21 -11.80 7.59
CA THR A 19 13.36 -10.97 8.47
C THR A 19 11.89 -11.41 8.43
N ASP A 20 11.37 -11.67 7.22
CA ASP A 20 9.95 -12.01 7.01
C ASP A 20 9.71 -13.53 6.90
N GLN A 21 10.70 -14.34 7.32
CA GLN A 21 10.66 -15.80 7.21
C GLN A 21 9.41 -16.42 7.86
N HIS A 22 9.00 -15.89 9.01
CA HIS A 22 7.84 -16.37 9.74
C HIS A 22 6.51 -15.80 9.26
N ALA A 23 6.52 -14.82 8.36
CA ALA A 23 5.29 -14.17 7.90
C ALA A 23 4.49 -15.07 6.95
N TYR A 24 5.14 -15.74 5.98
CA TYR A 24 4.43 -16.48 4.94
C TYR A 24 5.19 -17.63 4.28
N ILE A 25 6.44 -17.94 4.68
CA ILE A 25 7.21 -19.02 4.04
C ILE A 25 6.53 -20.39 4.20
N GLN A 26 5.87 -20.63 5.32
CA GLN A 26 5.10 -21.86 5.49
C GLN A 26 3.95 -21.93 4.48
N GLN A 27 3.22 -20.83 4.28
CA GLN A 27 2.14 -20.76 3.30
C GLN A 27 2.67 -20.97 1.87
N LEU A 28 3.81 -20.39 1.54
CA LEU A 28 4.43 -20.60 0.23
C LEU A 28 4.83 -22.06 0.04
N ARG A 29 5.43 -22.69 1.04
CA ARG A 29 5.89 -24.08 0.98
C ARG A 29 4.73 -25.07 0.90
N ASP A 30 3.74 -24.93 1.78
CA ASP A 30 2.72 -25.94 2.03
C ASP A 30 1.31 -25.55 1.52
N GLY A 31 1.13 -24.30 1.07
CA GLY A 31 -0.14 -23.79 0.55
C GLY A 31 -0.35 -24.03 -0.95
N VAL A 32 -1.20 -23.22 -1.58
CA VAL A 32 -1.57 -23.36 -2.99
C VAL A 32 -0.38 -23.03 -3.90
N PRO A 33 0.01 -23.93 -4.85
CA PRO A 33 1.15 -23.73 -5.75
C PRO A 33 0.80 -22.83 -6.95
N ASN A 34 0.42 -21.59 -6.71
CA ASN A 34 0.01 -20.62 -7.73
C ASN A 34 1.00 -19.46 -7.91
N PHE A 35 2.25 -19.66 -7.57
CA PHE A 35 3.30 -18.68 -7.64
C PHE A 35 4.63 -19.32 -8.08
N PHE A 36 5.60 -18.48 -8.42
CA PHE A 36 7.01 -18.84 -8.41
C PHE A 36 7.79 -17.79 -7.61
N ALA A 37 8.91 -18.18 -7.03
CA ALA A 37 9.74 -17.29 -6.24
C ALA A 37 10.91 -16.75 -7.06
N THR A 38 11.18 -15.45 -6.95
CA THR A 38 12.42 -14.85 -7.44
C THR A 38 13.27 -14.43 -6.24
N PHE A 39 14.42 -15.06 -6.09
CA PHE A 39 15.40 -14.67 -5.09
C PHE A 39 16.40 -13.68 -5.70
N ILE A 40 16.71 -12.62 -4.98
CA ILE A 40 17.83 -11.73 -5.29
C ILE A 40 18.93 -12.03 -4.26
N GLN A 41 20.01 -12.67 -4.72
CA GLN A 41 21.17 -13.00 -3.90
C GLN A 41 22.25 -11.95 -4.10
N VAL A 42 22.78 -11.43 -3.02
CA VAL A 42 23.93 -10.53 -3.02
C VAL A 42 25.15 -11.30 -2.50
N HIS A 43 26.27 -11.29 -3.24
CA HIS A 43 27.48 -12.01 -2.83
C HIS A 43 28.29 -11.26 -1.78
N GLU A 44 28.49 -9.96 -1.99
CA GLU A 44 29.21 -9.15 -1.02
C GLU A 44 28.32 -8.88 0.18
N GLU A 45 28.85 -9.08 1.36
CA GLU A 45 28.19 -8.71 2.61
C GLU A 45 28.12 -7.18 2.74
N ARG A 46 28.15 -6.66 3.94
CA ARG A 46 28.24 -5.24 4.19
C ARG A 46 29.64 -4.70 3.91
N THR A 47 29.74 -3.44 3.54
CA THR A 47 31.01 -2.70 3.52
C THR A 47 31.45 -2.34 4.96
N GLY A 48 32.71 -2.48 5.26
CA GLY A 48 33.30 -2.18 6.57
C GLY A 48 33.55 -3.43 7.41
N GLU A 49 33.52 -3.27 8.72
CA GLU A 49 33.84 -4.34 9.66
C GLU A 49 32.77 -5.46 9.62
N LEU A 50 33.23 -6.71 9.54
CA LEU A 50 32.37 -7.87 9.55
C LEU A 50 31.81 -8.15 10.95
N PHE A 51 30.55 -8.52 11.04
CA PHE A 51 29.97 -8.98 12.30
C PHE A 51 30.14 -10.50 12.42
N HIS A 52 31.01 -10.91 13.36
CA HIS A 52 31.17 -12.30 13.73
C HIS A 52 30.06 -12.72 14.72
N VAL A 53 29.51 -13.91 14.51
CA VAL A 53 28.40 -14.45 15.30
C VAL A 53 28.77 -15.82 15.80
N GLU A 54 28.71 -16.03 17.13
CA GLU A 54 29.02 -17.28 17.83
C GLU A 54 30.47 -17.76 17.70
N HIS A 55 31.10 -17.67 16.51
CA HIS A 55 32.46 -18.07 16.23
C HIS A 55 33.19 -17.00 15.42
N GLU A 56 34.51 -16.87 15.64
CA GLU A 56 35.34 -15.90 14.89
C GLU A 56 35.38 -16.15 13.38
N SER A 57 35.07 -17.36 12.94
CA SER A 57 35.07 -17.77 11.53
C SER A 57 33.71 -17.66 10.84
N VAL A 58 32.66 -17.23 11.54
CA VAL A 58 31.30 -17.16 11.01
C VAL A 58 30.77 -15.72 11.12
N THR A 59 30.31 -15.16 10.02
CA THR A 59 29.76 -13.82 9.96
C THR A 59 28.23 -13.81 9.91
N SER A 60 27.63 -12.65 10.15
CA SER A 60 26.19 -12.46 9.93
C SER A 60 25.78 -12.68 8.46
N GLY A 61 26.67 -12.40 7.52
CA GLY A 61 26.46 -12.67 6.09
C GLY A 61 26.43 -14.16 5.77
N ASP A 62 27.27 -14.98 6.44
CA ASP A 62 27.22 -16.44 6.32
C ASP A 62 25.86 -16.98 6.79
N TYR A 63 25.32 -16.48 7.89
CA TYR A 63 23.97 -16.84 8.34
C TYR A 63 22.91 -16.46 7.31
N LEU A 64 22.98 -15.25 6.76
CA LEU A 64 22.03 -14.81 5.74
C LEU A 64 22.10 -15.67 4.49
N SER A 65 23.32 -16.01 4.04
CA SER A 65 23.55 -16.94 2.92
C SER A 65 22.98 -18.32 3.23
N GLY A 66 23.19 -18.83 4.45
CA GLY A 66 22.64 -20.11 4.90
C GLY A 66 21.12 -20.11 4.88
N PHE A 67 20.46 -19.07 5.39
CA PHE A 67 19.01 -18.92 5.35
C PHE A 67 18.46 -18.85 3.92
N PHE A 68 19.14 -18.11 3.03
CA PHE A 68 18.77 -18.08 1.62
C PHE A 68 18.81 -19.48 0.99
N GLN A 69 19.92 -20.19 1.13
CA GLN A 69 20.09 -21.52 0.55
C GLN A 69 19.09 -22.53 1.15
N GLY A 70 18.89 -22.49 2.47
CA GLY A 70 17.93 -23.35 3.18
C GLY A 70 16.49 -23.09 2.73
N THR A 71 16.08 -21.83 2.62
CA THR A 71 14.72 -21.47 2.16
C THR A 71 14.48 -21.91 0.73
N ARG A 72 15.44 -21.66 -0.18
CA ARG A 72 15.34 -22.07 -1.57
C ARG A 72 15.21 -23.60 -1.69
N ARG A 73 16.01 -24.34 -0.92
CA ARG A 73 15.96 -25.80 -0.88
C ARG A 73 14.60 -26.30 -0.34
N ALA A 74 14.12 -25.74 0.76
CA ALA A 74 12.84 -26.12 1.35
C ALA A 74 11.65 -25.88 0.41
N LEU A 75 11.67 -24.79 -0.36
CA LEU A 75 10.67 -24.53 -1.40
C LEU A 75 10.77 -25.55 -2.53
N TYR A 76 11.98 -25.85 -3.02
CA TYR A 76 12.20 -26.86 -4.06
C TYR A 76 11.69 -28.24 -3.62
N GLU A 77 12.02 -28.69 -2.42
CA GLU A 77 11.54 -29.95 -1.84
C GLU A 77 10.00 -29.96 -1.70
N GLY A 78 9.37 -28.80 -1.52
CA GLY A 78 7.91 -28.61 -1.53
C GLY A 78 7.31 -28.51 -2.94
N GLY A 79 8.10 -28.70 -4.01
CA GLY A 79 7.64 -28.58 -5.40
C GLY A 79 7.34 -27.15 -5.83
N ARG A 80 8.04 -26.16 -5.26
CA ARG A 80 7.89 -24.73 -5.59
C ARG A 80 9.00 -24.27 -6.53
N GLU A 81 8.60 -23.76 -7.68
CA GLU A 81 9.53 -23.21 -8.67
C GLU A 81 10.16 -21.91 -8.19
N SER A 82 11.45 -21.74 -8.48
CA SER A 82 12.16 -20.51 -8.17
C SER A 82 13.25 -20.19 -9.16
N ILE A 83 13.56 -18.90 -9.33
CA ILE A 83 14.72 -18.39 -10.03
C ILE A 83 15.58 -17.58 -9.06
N THR A 84 16.88 -17.51 -9.32
CA THR A 84 17.81 -16.69 -8.53
C THR A 84 18.52 -15.71 -9.43
N ILE A 85 18.41 -14.42 -9.08
CA ILE A 85 19.20 -13.36 -9.68
C ILE A 85 20.35 -13.09 -8.73
N THR A 86 21.57 -13.31 -9.17
CA THR A 86 22.76 -13.07 -8.36
C THR A 86 23.42 -11.77 -8.76
N VAL A 87 23.69 -10.91 -7.79
CA VAL A 87 24.44 -9.67 -7.94
C VAL A 87 25.63 -9.67 -7.00
N ASN A 88 26.69 -8.94 -7.37
CA ASN A 88 27.87 -8.89 -6.51
C ASN A 88 27.67 -8.01 -5.28
N ASP A 89 27.07 -6.84 -5.48
CA ASP A 89 26.95 -5.77 -4.46
C ASP A 89 25.58 -5.08 -4.50
N VAL A 90 25.37 -4.17 -3.56
CA VAL A 90 24.22 -3.26 -3.52
C VAL A 90 24.70 -1.84 -3.86
N SER A 91 25.36 -1.67 -5.00
CA SER A 91 25.74 -0.35 -5.52
C SER A 91 24.55 0.35 -6.22
N PRO A 92 24.60 1.68 -6.38
CA PRO A 92 23.62 2.39 -7.19
C PRO A 92 23.51 1.86 -8.63
N PHE A 93 24.62 1.40 -9.21
CA PHE A 93 24.64 0.77 -10.53
C PHE A 93 23.85 -0.54 -10.54
N THR A 94 24.13 -1.43 -9.60
CA THR A 94 23.45 -2.74 -9.50
C THR A 94 21.94 -2.56 -9.26
N VAL A 95 21.56 -1.63 -8.39
CA VAL A 95 20.14 -1.30 -8.17
C VAL A 95 19.51 -0.75 -9.44
N GLY A 96 20.18 0.14 -10.17
CA GLY A 96 19.71 0.65 -11.46
C GLY A 96 19.52 -0.46 -12.51
N VAL A 97 20.43 -1.44 -12.56
CA VAL A 97 20.29 -2.62 -13.44
C VAL A 97 19.06 -3.45 -13.09
N LEU A 98 18.81 -3.70 -11.80
CA LEU A 98 17.64 -4.45 -11.36
C LEU A 98 16.33 -3.71 -11.70
N ILE A 99 16.27 -2.39 -11.48
CA ILE A 99 15.12 -1.57 -11.87
C ILE A 99 14.85 -1.71 -13.37
N ALA A 100 15.87 -1.49 -14.19
CA ALA A 100 15.75 -1.59 -15.65
C ALA A 100 15.36 -3.01 -16.12
N LEU A 101 15.81 -4.05 -15.44
CA LEU A 101 15.43 -5.44 -15.71
C LEU A 101 13.92 -5.62 -15.52
N TYR A 102 13.37 -5.18 -14.37
CA TYR A 102 11.96 -5.34 -14.07
C TYR A 102 11.06 -4.43 -14.91
N GLU A 103 11.47 -3.21 -15.20
CA GLU A 103 10.75 -2.34 -16.14
C GLU A 103 10.61 -2.99 -17.52
N ARG A 104 11.70 -3.57 -18.06
CA ARG A 104 11.67 -4.29 -19.33
C ARG A 104 10.83 -5.56 -19.26
N ALA A 105 10.92 -6.31 -18.15
CA ALA A 105 10.11 -7.51 -17.94
C ALA A 105 8.61 -7.20 -17.97
N VAL A 106 8.18 -6.11 -17.35
CA VAL A 106 6.78 -5.64 -17.40
C VAL A 106 6.38 -5.26 -18.83
N GLY A 107 7.24 -4.55 -19.56
CA GLY A 107 6.98 -4.19 -20.96
C GLY A 107 6.84 -5.42 -21.88
N PHE A 108 7.71 -6.41 -21.73
CA PHE A 108 7.62 -7.66 -22.49
C PHE A 108 6.39 -8.49 -22.09
N TYR A 109 6.10 -8.59 -20.80
CA TYR A 109 4.90 -9.27 -20.34
C TYR A 109 3.63 -8.66 -20.94
N ALA A 110 3.51 -7.33 -20.90
CA ALA A 110 2.39 -6.63 -21.51
C ALA A 110 2.26 -6.91 -23.01
N SER A 111 3.38 -6.96 -23.74
CA SER A 111 3.40 -7.31 -25.15
C SER A 111 2.93 -8.75 -25.41
N LEU A 112 3.33 -9.70 -24.53
CA LEU A 112 2.93 -11.12 -24.65
C LEU A 112 1.42 -11.31 -24.40
N VAL A 113 0.81 -10.52 -23.53
CA VAL A 113 -0.64 -10.59 -23.24
C VAL A 113 -1.46 -9.55 -24.00
N ASN A 114 -0.85 -8.86 -24.96
CA ASN A 114 -1.47 -7.88 -25.86
C ASN A 114 -2.13 -6.69 -25.15
N ILE A 115 -1.49 -6.17 -24.07
CA ILE A 115 -1.94 -4.97 -23.38
C ILE A 115 -0.92 -3.83 -23.51
N ASN A 116 -1.35 -2.59 -23.26
CA ASN A 116 -0.48 -1.43 -23.22
C ASN A 116 0.05 -1.23 -21.79
N ALA A 117 1.33 -1.50 -21.57
CA ALA A 117 1.99 -1.33 -20.27
C ALA A 117 2.09 0.13 -19.80
N TYR A 118 1.97 1.10 -20.71
CA TYR A 118 2.23 2.51 -20.43
C TYR A 118 0.96 3.30 -20.06
N HIS A 119 -0.22 2.74 -20.25
CA HIS A 119 -1.47 3.30 -19.78
C HIS A 119 -1.79 2.77 -18.38
N GLN A 120 -2.17 3.67 -17.47
CA GLN A 120 -2.52 3.32 -16.09
C GLN A 120 -3.91 3.86 -15.71
N PRO A 121 -4.99 3.43 -16.36
CA PRO A 121 -6.32 3.96 -16.11
C PRO A 121 -6.79 3.78 -14.66
N GLY A 122 -6.35 2.73 -13.98
CA GLY A 122 -6.67 2.50 -12.57
C GLY A 122 -6.10 3.56 -11.63
N VAL A 123 -4.92 4.10 -11.93
CA VAL A 123 -4.31 5.19 -11.15
C VAL A 123 -5.09 6.49 -11.34
N GLU A 124 -5.50 6.79 -12.58
CA GLU A 124 -6.32 7.97 -12.88
C GLU A 124 -7.71 7.86 -12.23
N ALA A 125 -8.33 6.69 -12.19
CA ALA A 125 -9.58 6.46 -11.50
C ALA A 125 -9.45 6.76 -9.99
N GLY A 126 -8.36 6.31 -9.36
CA GLY A 126 -8.06 6.61 -7.95
C GLY A 126 -7.91 8.10 -7.68
N LYS A 127 -7.19 8.84 -8.55
CA LYS A 127 -7.05 10.30 -8.42
C LYS A 127 -8.39 11.03 -8.53
N LYS A 128 -9.24 10.65 -9.49
CA LYS A 128 -10.58 11.22 -9.65
C LYS A 128 -11.47 10.93 -8.44
N ALA A 129 -11.41 9.72 -7.91
CA ALA A 129 -12.14 9.37 -6.69
C ALA A 129 -11.66 10.19 -5.49
N ALA A 130 -10.35 10.37 -5.32
CA ALA A 130 -9.79 11.20 -4.26
C ALA A 130 -10.21 12.67 -4.41
N GLN A 131 -10.22 13.21 -5.63
CA GLN A 131 -10.71 14.57 -5.88
C GLN A 131 -12.17 14.72 -5.45
N ARG A 132 -13.03 13.75 -5.74
CA ARG A 132 -14.43 13.75 -5.32
C ARG A 132 -14.58 13.78 -3.78
N VAL A 133 -13.72 13.07 -3.06
CA VAL A 133 -13.72 13.11 -1.57
C VAL A 133 -13.40 14.51 -1.06
N ILE A 134 -12.45 15.22 -1.68
CA ILE A 134 -12.12 16.61 -1.30
C ILE A 134 -13.30 17.56 -1.61
N GLU A 135 -13.97 17.39 -2.75
CA GLU A 135 -15.17 18.17 -3.08
C GLU A 135 -16.27 17.95 -2.03
N LEU A 136 -16.54 16.70 -1.67
CA LEU A 136 -17.49 16.38 -0.59
C LEU A 136 -17.11 17.02 0.74
N GLN A 137 -15.84 17.07 1.08
CA GLN A 137 -15.37 17.74 2.29
C GLN A 137 -15.63 19.25 2.22
N MET A 138 -15.46 19.89 1.07
CA MET A 138 -15.77 21.31 0.90
C MET A 138 -17.28 21.56 1.03
N ASP A 139 -18.11 20.74 0.36
CA ASP A 139 -19.58 20.81 0.46
C ASP A 139 -20.05 20.62 1.92
N LEU A 140 -19.40 19.70 2.66
CA LEU A 140 -19.69 19.46 4.08
C LEU A 140 -19.40 20.70 4.93
N PHE A 141 -18.26 21.35 4.75
CA PHE A 141 -17.96 22.59 5.44
C PHE A 141 -18.97 23.69 5.12
N GLU A 142 -19.34 23.87 3.85
CA GLU A 142 -20.36 24.84 3.46
C GLU A 142 -21.72 24.52 4.08
N CYS A 143 -22.09 23.24 4.17
CA CYS A 143 -23.33 22.79 4.80
C CYS A 143 -23.34 23.15 6.29
N LEU A 144 -22.28 22.83 7.02
CA LEU A 144 -22.15 23.15 8.44
C LEU A 144 -22.12 24.68 8.73
N MET A 145 -21.44 25.46 7.88
CA MET A 145 -21.41 26.93 8.00
C MET A 145 -22.82 27.54 7.86
N ARG A 146 -23.65 27.04 6.97
CA ARG A 146 -25.03 27.48 6.79
C ARG A 146 -25.92 27.20 8.00
N ARG A 147 -25.54 26.27 8.86
CA ARG A 147 -26.28 25.84 10.05
C ARG A 147 -25.91 26.59 11.32
N ASP A 148 -25.00 27.55 11.25
CA ASP A 148 -24.65 28.45 12.38
C ASP A 148 -24.35 27.69 13.68
N GLY A 149 -23.53 26.61 13.57
CA GLY A 149 -23.08 25.80 14.69
C GLY A 149 -24.08 24.73 15.18
N HIS A 150 -25.25 24.57 14.54
CA HIS A 150 -26.13 23.45 14.84
C HIS A 150 -25.55 22.13 14.37
N PRO A 151 -25.34 21.15 15.27
CA PRO A 151 -24.75 19.87 14.90
C PRO A 151 -25.71 19.07 14.01
N LEU A 152 -25.13 18.35 13.00
CA LEU A 152 -25.86 17.48 12.09
C LEU A 152 -25.31 16.05 12.18
N CYS A 153 -26.20 15.07 12.09
CA CYS A 153 -25.76 13.67 11.89
C CYS A 153 -25.39 13.43 10.43
N VAL A 154 -24.74 12.28 10.17
CA VAL A 154 -24.25 11.93 8.81
C VAL A 154 -25.42 11.80 7.82
N ASP A 155 -26.57 11.28 8.26
CA ASP A 155 -27.78 11.16 7.42
C ASP A 155 -28.28 12.53 6.98
N ASP A 156 -28.37 13.49 7.93
CA ASP A 156 -28.81 14.85 7.64
C ASP A 156 -27.81 15.55 6.69
N LEU A 157 -26.52 15.43 6.94
CA LEU A 157 -25.48 15.95 6.06
C LEU A 157 -25.61 15.40 4.64
N ALA A 158 -25.75 14.08 4.50
CA ALA A 158 -25.89 13.42 3.20
C ALA A 158 -27.14 13.88 2.45
N MET A 159 -28.26 14.10 3.16
CA MET A 159 -29.49 14.61 2.57
C MET A 159 -29.36 16.07 2.14
N GLU A 160 -28.80 16.94 2.97
CA GLU A 160 -28.62 18.35 2.64
C GLU A 160 -27.63 18.60 1.50
N MET A 161 -26.58 17.80 1.47
CA MET A 161 -25.58 17.82 0.39
C MET A 161 -26.09 17.13 -0.88
N GLN A 162 -27.28 16.50 -0.87
CA GLN A 162 -27.81 15.67 -1.95
C GLN A 162 -26.86 14.54 -2.37
N ALA A 163 -26.12 14.01 -1.41
CA ALA A 163 -25.06 13.01 -1.59
C ALA A 163 -25.33 11.70 -0.82
N VAL A 164 -26.57 11.28 -0.74
CA VAL A 164 -27.01 10.09 0.05
C VAL A 164 -26.29 8.82 -0.36
N VAL A 165 -25.94 8.67 -1.64
CA VAL A 165 -25.17 7.52 -2.14
C VAL A 165 -23.73 7.49 -1.64
N GLU A 166 -23.23 8.61 -1.10
CA GLU A 166 -21.86 8.79 -0.60
C GLU A 166 -21.81 8.87 0.94
N ILE A 167 -22.86 8.42 1.62
CA ILE A 167 -23.01 8.51 3.08
C ILE A 167 -21.82 7.91 3.85
N GLU A 168 -21.28 6.79 3.39
CA GLU A 168 -20.08 6.17 3.98
C GLU A 168 -18.86 7.09 3.87
N THR A 169 -18.67 7.72 2.72
CA THR A 169 -17.57 8.68 2.49
C THR A 169 -17.72 9.90 3.39
N ILE A 170 -18.95 10.44 3.51
CA ILE A 170 -19.25 11.58 4.39
C ILE A 170 -18.94 11.21 5.84
N TYR A 171 -19.33 10.02 6.29
CA TYR A 171 -19.00 9.52 7.62
C TYR A 171 -17.48 9.48 7.86
N GLN A 172 -16.71 8.93 6.92
CA GLN A 172 -15.25 8.85 7.03
C GLN A 172 -14.60 10.23 7.05
N ILE A 173 -15.11 11.18 6.27
CA ILE A 173 -14.66 12.58 6.31
C ILE A 173 -14.93 13.19 7.69
N CYS A 174 -16.12 13.02 8.23
CA CYS A 174 -16.50 13.54 9.55
C CYS A 174 -15.58 12.97 10.65
N GLU A 175 -15.36 11.66 10.67
CA GLU A 175 -14.46 11.01 11.63
C GLU A 175 -13.03 11.52 11.50
N HIS A 176 -12.52 11.61 10.27
CA HIS A 176 -11.19 12.15 10.03
C HIS A 176 -11.04 13.60 10.51
N LEU A 177 -11.99 14.46 10.18
CA LEU A 177 -11.97 15.86 10.57
C LEU A 177 -12.09 16.02 12.09
N SER A 178 -12.93 15.20 12.73
CA SER A 178 -13.09 15.20 14.18
C SER A 178 -11.83 14.75 14.92
N ALA A 179 -11.21 13.65 14.46
CA ALA A 179 -9.96 13.16 15.03
C ALA A 179 -8.80 14.17 14.92
N ASN A 180 -8.87 15.08 13.94
CA ASN A 180 -7.90 16.16 13.73
C ASN A 180 -8.34 17.52 14.31
N GLY A 181 -9.38 17.54 15.14
CA GLY A 181 -9.87 18.75 15.82
C GLY A 181 -10.49 19.81 14.90
N ARG A 182 -10.77 19.47 13.65
CA ARG A 182 -11.39 20.36 12.65
C ARG A 182 -12.92 20.36 12.75
N LEU A 183 -13.51 19.31 13.31
CA LEU A 183 -14.91 19.23 13.73
C LEU A 183 -14.98 18.77 15.18
N ALA A 184 -16.02 19.21 15.89
CA ALA A 184 -16.42 18.65 17.16
C ALA A 184 -17.43 17.52 16.91
N LYS A 185 -17.24 16.39 17.58
CA LYS A 185 -18.12 15.22 17.54
C LYS A 185 -18.93 15.15 18.83
N ILE A 186 -20.22 14.95 18.69
CA ILE A 186 -21.14 14.66 19.78
C ILE A 186 -21.60 13.22 19.60
N ASP A 187 -21.25 12.35 20.54
CA ASP A 187 -21.57 10.93 20.43
C ASP A 187 -23.09 10.69 20.45
N GLY A 188 -23.55 9.82 19.55
CA GLY A 188 -24.92 9.38 19.42
C GLY A 188 -25.00 7.84 19.29
N GLU A 189 -26.23 7.33 19.29
CA GLU A 189 -26.47 5.91 19.18
C GLU A 189 -26.30 5.39 17.74
N GLY A 190 -25.58 4.26 17.56
CA GLY A 190 -25.36 3.62 16.27
C GLY A 190 -24.23 4.27 15.44
N ARG A 191 -23.93 3.65 14.28
CA ARG A 191 -22.77 4.02 13.45
C ARG A 191 -22.82 5.46 12.91
N PHE A 192 -24.00 5.94 12.54
CA PHE A 192 -24.22 7.27 11.96
C PHE A 192 -24.98 8.23 12.90
N GLY A 193 -25.23 7.81 14.16
CA GLY A 193 -25.97 8.61 15.13
C GLY A 193 -25.20 9.78 15.74
N SER A 194 -23.87 9.77 15.63
CA SER A 194 -23.04 10.90 16.08
C SER A 194 -23.32 12.14 15.25
N GLN A 195 -23.26 13.30 15.91
CA GLN A 195 -23.47 14.61 15.28
C GLN A 195 -22.15 15.38 15.21
N TYR A 196 -22.00 16.19 14.19
CA TYR A 196 -20.76 16.94 13.91
C TYR A 196 -21.10 18.43 13.73
N THR A 197 -20.22 19.26 14.25
CA THR A 197 -20.28 20.72 14.13
C THR A 197 -18.89 21.30 14.14
N PHE A 198 -18.74 22.60 13.88
CA PHE A 198 -17.48 23.27 14.13
C PHE A 198 -17.15 23.31 15.63
N PRO A 199 -15.87 23.19 16.03
CA PRO A 199 -15.47 23.42 17.42
C PRO A 199 -15.92 24.80 17.84
N GLN A 200 -16.44 24.94 19.05
CA GLN A 200 -16.68 26.26 19.63
C GLN A 200 -15.29 26.89 19.81
N SER A 201 -15.04 28.00 19.11
CA SER A 201 -13.82 28.77 19.32
C SER A 201 -13.87 29.39 20.72
N ASP A 202 -12.92 29.01 21.56
CA ASP A 202 -12.40 29.97 22.53
C ASP A 202 -11.84 31.12 21.67
N SER A 203 -12.44 32.29 21.79
CA SER A 203 -12.20 33.51 21.03
C SER A 203 -10.73 33.64 20.59
N ASP A 204 -10.53 33.91 19.28
CA ASP A 204 -9.29 34.29 18.63
C ASP A 204 -8.38 33.14 18.16
N GLU A 205 -8.61 32.69 16.92
CA GLU A 205 -7.61 32.32 15.90
C GLU A 205 -8.20 31.37 14.86
N PHE A 206 -8.85 31.94 13.84
CA PHE A 206 -8.97 31.26 12.54
C PHE A 206 -7.90 31.84 11.60
N PRO A 207 -6.87 31.11 11.22
CA PRO A 207 -6.08 31.48 10.07
C PRO A 207 -6.80 30.94 8.82
N ILE A 208 -7.64 31.75 8.21
CA ILE A 208 -7.97 31.62 6.80
C ILE A 208 -6.95 32.49 6.06
N SER A 209 -5.95 31.85 5.46
CA SER A 209 -5.12 32.45 4.44
C SER A 209 -4.84 31.45 3.33
#